data_8c3354d4677ddf27ac801fb389bb4b7a
#
_entry.id   8c3354d4677ddf27ac801fb389bb4b7a
#
_cell.length_a   1.000
_cell.length_b   1.000
_cell.length_c   1.000
_cell.angle_alpha   90.00
_cell.angle_beta   90.00
_cell.angle_gamma   90.00
#
_symmetry.space_group_name_H-M   'P 1'
#
loop_
_entity.id
_entity.type
_entity.pdbx_description
1 polymer ?
#
loop_
_entity_poly.entity_id
_entity_poly.type
_entity_poly.pdbx_seq_one_letter_code
_entity_poly.pdbx_strand_id
1 'polypeptide(L)'
;MLAKKYTGKKLVDNIFTISRKAKEAIANHGKANVVNATIGSLYNEDEKLAVYSVVEEVYRTLPPEDLYAYSTNVIGEDDYLAEVEKTLLGNDYKESMKGLYISSIATPGGTGAISNTIKNYLNAGEKVLLPNWMWGTYKNIVLENEGVVETYELFNSNGGFNLEDFKNKINEISKTQESLIVIINEPSHNPTGCRMTYEEWKDVYTFIKGLKINLILIRDVAYFEYDDRTEEEKNKIRALILDLPANILIMYAFSLSKSLSIYGMRVGAQIAVSSSEKVIQEFKDALSFSCRVTWSNVSKGGMKLFAKIMTTPELKERFLKEKNEYMKLLMNRANLLMTEADHVTLKYFPYKSGFFVTIPIGPNVDKVIDDLQAKNIFVIKFNDGIRIGICSVPTYKIVGLAKRIKDSIDKF
;
A
#
# COMPACT_ATOMS: atom_id res chain seq x y z
N MET A 1 9.61 34.25 -2.79
CA MET A 1 10.92 33.56 -2.75
C MET A 1 10.80 32.08 -3.13
N LEU A 2 9.65 31.43 -2.96
CA LEU A 2 9.45 30.06 -3.47
C LEU A 2 9.43 30.03 -5.00
N ALA A 3 9.93 28.94 -5.58
CA ALA A 3 9.74 28.70 -7.00
C ALA A 3 8.25 28.70 -7.36
N LYS A 4 7.87 29.21 -8.54
CA LYS A 4 6.47 29.38 -8.96
C LYS A 4 5.61 28.12 -8.77
N LYS A 5 6.18 26.94 -9.08
CA LYS A 5 5.50 25.65 -8.96
C LYS A 5 5.13 25.24 -7.53
N TYR A 6 5.70 25.88 -6.51
CA TYR A 6 5.40 25.62 -5.09
C TYR A 6 4.51 26.70 -4.44
N THR A 7 4.30 27.81 -5.17
CA THR A 7 3.48 28.91 -4.62
C THR A 7 2.03 28.48 -4.44
N GLY A 8 1.51 28.64 -3.23
CA GLY A 8 0.13 28.25 -2.88
C GLY A 8 -0.09 26.79 -2.54
N LYS A 9 0.91 25.90 -2.71
CA LYS A 9 0.81 24.52 -2.24
C LYS A 9 0.73 24.47 -0.72
N LYS A 10 -0.27 23.81 -0.18
CA LYS A 10 -0.45 23.55 1.25
C LYS A 10 -0.75 22.07 1.46
N LEU A 11 -0.06 21.46 2.42
CA LEU A 11 -0.42 20.12 2.83
C LEU A 11 -1.73 20.18 3.63
N VAL A 12 -2.78 19.58 3.10
CA VAL A 12 -4.02 19.29 3.82
C VAL A 12 -4.02 17.81 4.14
N ASP A 13 -3.60 17.46 5.35
CA ASP A 13 -3.59 16.08 5.80
C ASP A 13 -4.63 15.88 6.91
N ASN A 14 -5.78 15.38 6.51
CA ASN A 14 -6.89 15.11 7.42
C ASN A 14 -6.54 13.99 8.42
N ILE A 15 -5.67 13.04 8.04
CA ILE A 15 -5.30 11.92 8.91
C ILE A 15 -4.60 12.43 10.18
N PHE A 16 -3.59 13.29 10.04
CA PHE A 16 -2.89 13.87 11.19
C PHE A 16 -3.80 14.77 12.03
N THR A 17 -4.67 15.54 11.38
CA THR A 17 -5.62 16.42 12.09
C THR A 17 -6.60 15.62 12.94
N ILE A 18 -7.24 14.58 12.37
CA ILE A 18 -8.18 13.74 13.09
C ILE A 18 -7.47 12.89 14.16
N SER A 19 -6.28 12.37 13.85
CA SER A 19 -5.48 11.62 14.82
C SER A 19 -5.09 12.46 16.04
N ARG A 20 -4.82 13.78 15.86
CA ARG A 20 -4.59 14.70 16.97
C ARG A 20 -5.85 14.87 17.82
N LYS A 21 -7.00 15.11 17.21
CA LYS A 21 -8.31 15.17 17.92
C LYS A 21 -8.58 13.89 18.74
N ALA A 22 -8.28 12.72 18.17
CA ALA A 22 -8.41 11.45 18.88
C ALA A 22 -7.50 11.37 20.11
N LYS A 23 -6.24 11.85 20.02
CA LYS A 23 -5.31 11.92 21.15
C LYS A 23 -5.79 12.88 22.24
N GLU A 24 -6.33 14.04 21.86
CA GLU A 24 -6.94 15.01 22.79
C GLU A 24 -8.16 14.38 23.51
N ALA A 25 -9.03 13.68 22.77
CA ALA A 25 -10.14 12.97 23.38
C ALA A 25 -9.69 11.86 24.34
N ILE A 26 -8.62 11.12 24.03
CA ILE A 26 -8.03 10.11 24.93
C ILE A 26 -7.54 10.77 26.22
N ALA A 27 -6.91 11.93 26.12
CA ALA A 27 -6.42 12.67 27.31
C ALA A 27 -7.58 13.15 28.20
N ASN A 28 -8.70 13.57 27.59
CA ASN A 28 -9.85 14.14 28.31
C ASN A 28 -10.82 13.08 28.85
N HIS A 29 -11.03 11.98 28.13
CA HIS A 29 -12.07 10.99 28.43
C HIS A 29 -11.52 9.61 28.85
N GLY A 30 -10.20 9.44 28.79
CA GLY A 30 -9.56 8.15 29.03
C GLY A 30 -9.57 7.24 27.81
N LYS A 31 -8.52 6.43 27.70
CA LYS A 31 -8.25 5.59 26.52
C LYS A 31 -9.38 4.60 26.23
N ALA A 32 -9.95 3.98 27.27
CA ALA A 32 -11.04 2.99 27.12
C ALA A 32 -12.31 3.55 26.47
N ASN A 33 -12.55 4.86 26.60
CA ASN A 33 -13.79 5.51 26.14
C ASN A 33 -13.66 6.12 24.72
N VAL A 34 -12.52 5.94 24.05
CA VAL A 34 -12.25 6.52 22.73
C VAL A 34 -11.91 5.43 21.73
N VAL A 35 -12.62 5.43 20.60
CA VAL A 35 -12.29 4.58 19.45
C VAL A 35 -11.42 5.41 18.49
N ASN A 36 -10.12 5.10 18.40
CA ASN A 36 -9.22 5.74 17.46
C ASN A 36 -8.94 4.80 16.28
N ALA A 37 -9.77 4.89 15.24
CA ALA A 37 -9.65 4.12 14.00
C ALA A 37 -8.94 4.89 12.88
N THR A 38 -8.17 5.93 13.21
CA THR A 38 -7.47 6.79 12.23
C THR A 38 -6.12 6.23 11.81
N ILE A 39 -5.48 5.44 12.68
CA ILE A 39 -4.08 5.04 12.59
C ILE A 39 -3.92 3.90 11.57
N GLY A 40 -2.87 3.99 10.75
CA GLY A 40 -2.49 2.96 9.77
C GLY A 40 -1.31 2.09 10.24
N SER A 41 -1.13 1.94 11.54
CA SER A 41 -0.17 1.03 12.17
C SER A 41 -0.90 -0.03 12.96
N LEU A 42 -0.32 -1.23 13.04
CA LEU A 42 -0.90 -2.35 13.76
C LEU A 42 -0.67 -2.20 15.27
N TYR A 43 -1.74 -2.35 16.05
CA TYR A 43 -1.73 -2.36 17.51
C TYR A 43 -2.29 -3.68 18.02
N ASN A 44 -1.71 -4.19 19.11
CA ASN A 44 -2.18 -5.38 19.79
C ASN A 44 -3.46 -5.09 20.64
N GLU A 45 -3.95 -6.09 21.36
CA GLU A 45 -5.16 -5.97 22.20
C GLU A 45 -4.96 -5.04 23.43
N ASP A 46 -3.69 -4.81 23.86
CA ASP A 46 -3.36 -3.84 24.90
C ASP A 46 -3.24 -2.41 24.36
N GLU A 47 -3.56 -2.18 23.10
CA GLU A 47 -3.41 -0.92 22.39
C GLU A 47 -1.95 -0.40 22.39
N LYS A 48 -0.98 -1.30 22.32
CA LYS A 48 0.44 -1.00 22.09
C LYS A 48 0.78 -1.29 20.63
N LEU A 49 1.76 -0.57 20.10
CA LEU A 49 2.28 -0.84 18.76
C LEU A 49 2.70 -2.32 18.69
N ALA A 50 2.15 -3.04 17.71
CA ALA A 50 2.51 -4.43 17.47
C ALA A 50 3.90 -4.48 16.83
N VAL A 51 4.88 -4.91 17.60
CA VAL A 51 6.24 -5.18 17.13
C VAL A 51 6.45 -6.69 17.19
N TYR A 52 6.98 -7.26 16.12
CA TYR A 52 7.37 -8.66 16.12
C TYR A 52 8.55 -8.86 17.05
N SER A 53 8.48 -9.84 17.95
CA SER A 53 9.54 -10.11 18.92
C SER A 53 10.87 -10.46 18.24
N VAL A 54 10.79 -11.22 17.15
CA VAL A 54 11.98 -11.57 16.35
C VAL A 54 12.63 -10.34 15.68
N VAL A 55 11.81 -9.36 15.26
CA VAL A 55 12.31 -8.12 14.65
C VAL A 55 13.06 -7.29 15.67
N GLU A 56 12.49 -7.14 16.88
CA GLU A 56 13.12 -6.40 17.97
C GLU A 56 14.43 -7.05 18.43
N GLU A 57 14.44 -8.39 18.60
CA GLU A 57 15.61 -9.15 18.99
C GLU A 57 16.75 -8.99 17.98
N VAL A 58 16.46 -9.24 16.69
CA VAL A 58 17.47 -9.14 15.63
C VAL A 58 17.99 -7.72 15.52
N TYR A 59 17.12 -6.70 15.58
CA TYR A 59 17.55 -5.30 15.53
C TYR A 59 18.54 -4.95 16.64
N ARG A 60 18.31 -5.44 17.86
CA ARG A 60 19.20 -5.19 19.02
C ARG A 60 20.55 -5.90 18.92
N THR A 61 20.64 -6.95 18.09
CA THR A 61 21.85 -7.77 17.93
C THR A 61 22.64 -7.46 16.65
N LEU A 62 22.13 -6.57 15.80
CA LEU A 62 22.88 -6.13 14.62
C LEU A 62 24.14 -5.37 15.03
N PRO A 63 25.30 -5.65 14.38
CA PRO A 63 26.54 -4.93 14.70
C PRO A 63 26.46 -3.45 14.27
N PRO A 64 27.26 -2.57 14.90
CA PRO A 64 27.27 -1.14 14.58
C PRO A 64 27.48 -0.84 13.09
N GLU A 65 28.29 -1.60 12.41
CA GLU A 65 28.57 -1.46 10.97
C GLU A 65 27.33 -1.66 10.10
N ASP A 66 26.42 -2.54 10.53
CA ASP A 66 25.14 -2.77 9.83
C ASP A 66 24.10 -1.71 10.20
N LEU A 67 24.13 -1.16 11.41
CA LEU A 67 23.17 -0.17 11.86
C LEU A 67 23.48 1.26 11.41
N TYR A 68 24.76 1.68 11.46
CA TYR A 68 25.14 3.08 11.39
C TYR A 68 25.98 3.47 10.18
N ALA A 69 26.65 2.51 9.50
CA ALA A 69 27.39 2.85 8.31
C ALA A 69 26.47 3.14 7.12
N TYR A 70 26.96 3.89 6.16
CA TYR A 70 26.29 4.01 4.87
C TYR A 70 26.17 2.64 4.21
N SER A 71 25.12 2.43 3.40
CA SER A 71 25.05 1.29 2.51
C SER A 71 26.23 1.30 1.54
N THR A 72 26.71 0.12 1.19
CA THR A 72 27.86 -0.06 0.27
C THR A 72 27.51 0.34 -1.16
N ASN A 73 26.22 0.39 -1.49
CA ASN A 73 25.72 0.74 -2.81
C ASN A 73 24.58 1.77 -2.71
N VAL A 74 24.52 2.68 -3.70
CA VAL A 74 23.44 3.68 -3.82
C VAL A 74 22.07 3.03 -3.98
N ILE A 75 22.01 1.89 -4.68
CA ILE A 75 20.76 1.16 -4.91
C ILE A 75 20.32 0.29 -3.75
N GLY A 76 21.13 0.16 -2.70
CA GLY A 76 20.85 -0.65 -1.51
C GLY A 76 21.79 -1.84 -1.34
N GLU A 77 21.58 -2.61 -0.29
CA GLU A 77 22.36 -3.81 0.02
C GLU A 77 21.91 -5.00 -0.84
N ASP A 78 22.84 -5.72 -1.45
CA ASP A 78 22.55 -6.80 -2.41
C ASP A 78 21.76 -7.94 -1.77
N ASP A 79 22.08 -8.31 -0.54
CA ASP A 79 21.37 -9.34 0.23
C ASP A 79 19.90 -8.95 0.50
N TYR A 80 19.67 -7.67 0.81
CA TYR A 80 18.33 -7.13 1.00
C TYR A 80 17.50 -7.19 -0.29
N LEU A 81 18.07 -6.69 -1.39
CA LEU A 81 17.37 -6.64 -2.68
C LEU A 81 17.03 -8.05 -3.19
N ALA A 82 17.98 -9.00 -3.05
CA ALA A 82 17.73 -10.40 -3.40
C ALA A 82 16.58 -11.03 -2.60
N GLU A 83 16.50 -10.75 -1.29
CA GLU A 83 15.40 -11.29 -0.48
C GLU A 83 14.06 -10.59 -0.75
N VAL A 84 14.05 -9.31 -1.11
CA VAL A 84 12.83 -8.61 -1.56
C VAL A 84 12.32 -9.22 -2.87
N GLU A 85 13.20 -9.46 -3.85
CA GLU A 85 12.84 -10.11 -5.12
C GLU A 85 12.25 -11.52 -4.87
N LYS A 86 12.90 -12.35 -4.05
CA LYS A 86 12.36 -13.67 -3.67
C LYS A 86 10.99 -13.58 -2.98
N THR A 87 10.83 -12.62 -2.08
CA THR A 87 9.57 -12.43 -1.35
C THR A 87 8.42 -12.11 -2.30
N LEU A 88 8.63 -11.24 -3.27
CA LEU A 88 7.59 -10.81 -4.21
C LEU A 88 7.39 -11.77 -5.38
N LEU A 89 8.49 -12.24 -5.96
CA LEU A 89 8.47 -12.98 -7.23
C LEU A 89 8.52 -14.51 -7.06
N GLY A 90 8.80 -14.98 -5.84
CA GLY A 90 8.96 -16.42 -5.54
C GLY A 90 10.42 -16.82 -5.41
N ASN A 91 10.67 -17.89 -4.65
CA ASN A 91 12.05 -18.35 -4.38
C ASN A 91 12.79 -18.78 -5.66
N ASP A 92 12.09 -19.27 -6.64
CA ASP A 92 12.57 -19.78 -7.92
C ASP A 92 12.43 -18.79 -9.08
N TYR A 93 12.19 -17.50 -8.78
CA TYR A 93 11.86 -16.49 -9.79
C TYR A 93 12.88 -16.40 -10.94
N LYS A 94 14.15 -16.66 -10.70
CA LYS A 94 15.19 -16.65 -11.74
C LYS A 94 14.96 -17.69 -12.83
N GLU A 95 14.39 -18.84 -12.45
CA GLU A 95 14.04 -19.91 -13.40
C GLU A 95 12.60 -19.74 -13.91
N SER A 96 11.66 -19.51 -13.01
CA SER A 96 10.22 -19.39 -13.36
C SER A 96 9.91 -18.16 -14.21
N MET A 97 10.72 -17.09 -14.14
CA MET A 97 10.59 -15.86 -14.91
C MET A 97 11.68 -15.73 -16.00
N LYS A 98 12.24 -16.82 -16.46
CA LYS A 98 13.22 -16.82 -17.55
C LYS A 98 12.66 -16.12 -18.80
N GLY A 99 13.43 -15.17 -19.32
CA GLY A 99 12.99 -14.31 -20.45
C GLY A 99 12.48 -12.94 -20.02
N LEU A 100 12.33 -12.71 -18.72
CA LEU A 100 12.10 -11.39 -18.15
C LEU A 100 13.40 -10.85 -17.53
N TYR A 101 13.59 -9.55 -17.64
CA TYR A 101 14.64 -8.81 -16.97
C TYR A 101 14.09 -8.17 -15.71
N ILE A 102 14.84 -8.28 -14.61
CA ILE A 102 14.43 -7.83 -13.28
C ILE A 102 15.54 -6.97 -12.69
N SER A 103 15.15 -5.90 -12.03
CA SER A 103 16.07 -5.07 -11.26
C SER A 103 15.35 -4.42 -10.10
N SER A 104 16.05 -4.25 -8.98
CA SER A 104 15.50 -3.64 -7.77
C SER A 104 16.41 -2.55 -7.22
N ILE A 105 15.79 -1.58 -6.55
CA ILE A 105 16.46 -0.44 -5.91
C ILE A 105 15.78 -0.19 -4.57
N ALA A 106 16.56 -0.05 -3.50
CA ALA A 106 16.05 0.32 -2.18
C ALA A 106 15.53 1.76 -2.17
N THR A 107 14.43 1.98 -1.46
CA THR A 107 13.76 3.29 -1.38
C THR A 107 13.35 3.62 0.07
N PRO A 108 13.14 4.91 0.41
CA PRO A 108 12.62 5.28 1.73
C PRO A 108 11.13 4.90 1.87
N GLY A 109 10.88 3.60 2.02
CA GLY A 109 9.56 2.98 2.06
C GLY A 109 8.87 2.92 0.71
N GLY A 110 7.63 2.39 0.67
CA GLY A 110 6.83 2.32 -0.55
C GLY A 110 6.51 3.71 -1.15
N THR A 111 6.38 4.74 -0.31
CA THR A 111 6.21 6.12 -0.77
C THR A 111 7.39 6.57 -1.65
N GLY A 112 8.62 6.24 -1.25
CA GLY A 112 9.81 6.53 -2.03
C GLY A 112 9.81 5.81 -3.38
N ALA A 113 9.37 4.54 -3.40
CA ALA A 113 9.25 3.76 -4.64
C ALA A 113 8.28 4.40 -5.64
N ILE A 114 7.08 4.75 -5.17
CA ILE A 114 6.04 5.36 -6.00
C ILE A 114 6.48 6.74 -6.49
N SER A 115 6.99 7.58 -5.58
CA SER A 115 7.44 8.93 -5.91
C SER A 115 8.60 8.93 -6.92
N ASN A 116 9.57 8.04 -6.73
CA ASN A 116 10.70 7.92 -7.64
C ASN A 116 10.26 7.39 -9.02
N THR A 117 9.29 6.46 -9.06
CA THR A 117 8.73 5.99 -10.34
C THR A 117 8.02 7.14 -11.05
N ILE A 118 7.08 7.83 -10.39
CA ILE A 118 6.34 8.94 -11.02
C ILE A 118 7.29 10.04 -11.50
N LYS A 119 8.28 10.43 -10.67
CA LYS A 119 9.27 11.45 -11.02
C LYS A 119 10.05 11.14 -12.30
N ASN A 120 10.36 9.87 -12.57
CA ASN A 120 11.21 9.49 -13.69
C ASN A 120 10.43 9.09 -14.95
N TYR A 121 9.14 8.77 -14.84
CA TYR A 121 8.34 8.27 -15.97
C TYR A 121 7.17 9.18 -16.36
N LEU A 122 6.91 10.27 -15.63
CA LEU A 122 5.83 11.20 -15.91
C LEU A 122 6.36 12.49 -16.51
N ASN A 123 5.84 12.89 -17.66
CA ASN A 123 6.05 14.23 -18.20
C ASN A 123 5.00 15.21 -17.62
N ALA A 124 5.37 16.49 -17.54
CA ALA A 124 4.46 17.54 -17.08
C ALA A 124 3.19 17.59 -17.94
N GLY A 125 2.03 17.61 -17.30
CA GLY A 125 0.72 17.65 -17.96
C GLY A 125 0.17 16.27 -18.35
N GLU A 126 0.96 15.20 -18.28
CA GLU A 126 0.44 13.84 -18.52
C GLU A 126 -0.48 13.34 -17.40
N LYS A 127 -1.44 12.53 -17.80
CA LYS A 127 -2.37 11.87 -16.88
C LYS A 127 -1.77 10.62 -16.27
N VAL A 128 -2.03 10.43 -14.97
CA VAL A 128 -1.79 9.17 -14.24
C VAL A 128 -3.15 8.59 -13.86
N LEU A 129 -3.38 7.32 -14.16
CA LEU A 129 -4.64 6.65 -13.89
C LEU A 129 -4.62 5.98 -12.50
N LEU A 130 -5.57 6.36 -11.65
CA LEU A 130 -5.73 5.91 -10.28
C LEU A 130 -7.15 5.39 -10.04
N PRO A 131 -7.40 4.47 -9.09
CA PRO A 131 -8.76 4.15 -8.68
C PRO A 131 -9.39 5.35 -7.95
N ASN A 132 -10.71 5.51 -8.02
CA ASN A 132 -11.42 6.58 -7.29
C ASN A 132 -11.30 6.41 -5.76
N TRP A 133 -11.24 5.19 -5.25
CA TRP A 133 -10.88 4.86 -3.87
C TRP A 133 -9.39 4.55 -3.80
N MET A 134 -8.60 5.40 -3.14
CA MET A 134 -7.15 5.27 -3.15
C MET A 134 -6.50 5.89 -1.92
N TRP A 135 -5.29 5.52 -1.64
CA TRP A 135 -4.45 6.27 -0.69
C TRP A 135 -4.20 7.70 -1.22
N GLY A 136 -4.70 8.70 -0.49
CA GLY A 136 -4.72 10.08 -0.96
C GLY A 136 -3.36 10.67 -1.36
N THR A 137 -2.27 10.10 -0.83
CA THR A 137 -0.90 10.54 -1.16
C THR A 137 -0.54 10.32 -2.63
N TYR A 138 -1.17 9.36 -3.33
CA TYR A 138 -0.93 9.19 -4.78
C TYR A 138 -1.24 10.48 -5.55
N LYS A 139 -2.38 11.13 -5.25
CA LYS A 139 -2.75 12.42 -5.86
C LYS A 139 -1.66 13.47 -5.63
N ASN A 140 -1.18 13.56 -4.39
CA ASN A 140 -0.16 14.55 -4.04
C ASN A 140 1.16 14.30 -4.78
N ILE A 141 1.58 13.04 -4.93
CA ILE A 141 2.79 12.69 -5.67
C ILE A 141 2.66 13.03 -7.16
N VAL A 142 1.50 12.74 -7.77
CA VAL A 142 1.23 13.12 -9.17
C VAL A 142 1.28 14.62 -9.36
N LEU A 143 0.57 15.38 -8.51
CA LEU A 143 0.54 16.84 -8.57
C LEU A 143 1.89 17.49 -8.27
N GLU A 144 2.71 16.90 -7.39
CA GLU A 144 4.08 17.37 -7.11
C GLU A 144 4.97 17.27 -8.35
N ASN A 145 4.74 16.27 -9.19
CA ASN A 145 5.45 16.06 -10.45
C ASN A 145 4.74 16.67 -11.67
N GLU A 146 3.87 17.67 -11.44
CA GLU A 146 3.17 18.44 -12.49
C GLU A 146 2.26 17.58 -13.40
N GLY A 147 1.87 16.38 -12.92
CA GLY A 147 0.94 15.49 -13.61
C GLY A 147 -0.53 15.81 -13.35
N VAL A 148 -1.40 15.16 -14.09
CA VAL A 148 -2.85 15.25 -13.99
C VAL A 148 -3.40 13.93 -13.47
N VAL A 149 -4.25 13.99 -12.45
CA VAL A 149 -4.92 12.78 -11.91
C VAL A 149 -6.16 12.49 -12.73
N GLU A 150 -6.22 11.29 -13.32
CA GLU A 150 -7.43 10.71 -13.89
C GLU A 150 -7.86 9.53 -13.02
N THR A 151 -9.17 9.28 -12.88
CA THR A 151 -9.66 8.20 -12.04
C THR A 151 -10.60 7.26 -12.78
N TYR A 152 -10.55 5.98 -12.40
CA TYR A 152 -11.55 4.97 -12.77
C TYR A 152 -12.33 4.52 -11.52
N GLU A 153 -13.57 4.09 -11.72
CA GLU A 153 -14.39 3.50 -10.67
C GLU A 153 -13.81 2.13 -10.28
N LEU A 154 -13.37 1.99 -9.01
CA LEU A 154 -12.71 0.76 -8.54
C LEU A 154 -13.63 -0.45 -8.59
N PHE A 155 -14.90 -0.28 -8.17
CA PHE A 155 -15.86 -1.36 -8.06
C PHE A 155 -16.92 -1.30 -9.15
N ASN A 156 -17.24 -2.43 -9.73
CA ASN A 156 -18.43 -2.62 -10.54
C ASN A 156 -19.69 -2.80 -9.66
N SER A 157 -20.86 -2.93 -10.26
CA SER A 157 -22.15 -3.10 -9.56
C SER A 157 -22.21 -4.32 -8.65
N ASN A 158 -21.35 -5.33 -8.86
CA ASN A 158 -21.29 -6.55 -8.07
C ASN A 158 -20.22 -6.52 -6.98
N GLY A 159 -19.51 -5.38 -6.83
CA GLY A 159 -18.44 -5.21 -5.85
C GLY A 159 -17.08 -5.81 -6.27
N GLY A 160 -16.95 -6.35 -7.47
CA GLY A 160 -15.66 -6.77 -8.05
C GLY A 160 -14.92 -5.61 -8.70
N PHE A 161 -13.72 -5.88 -9.22
CA PHE A 161 -12.93 -4.89 -9.96
C PHE A 161 -13.67 -4.40 -11.21
N ASN A 162 -13.73 -3.10 -11.43
CA ASN A 162 -14.41 -2.51 -12.58
C ASN A 162 -13.52 -2.48 -13.82
N LEU A 163 -13.36 -3.64 -14.43
CA LEU A 163 -12.53 -3.80 -15.62
C LEU A 163 -13.01 -2.95 -16.80
N GLU A 164 -14.31 -2.73 -16.93
CA GLU A 164 -14.88 -1.94 -18.03
C GLU A 164 -14.44 -0.49 -17.97
N ASP A 165 -14.65 0.17 -16.83
CA ASP A 165 -14.23 1.57 -16.66
C ASP A 165 -12.71 1.72 -16.72
N PHE A 166 -11.97 0.78 -16.14
CA PHE A 166 -10.51 0.71 -16.23
C PHE A 166 -10.04 0.69 -17.70
N LYS A 167 -10.63 -0.17 -18.54
CA LYS A 167 -10.33 -0.25 -19.98
C LYS A 167 -10.69 1.03 -20.72
N ASN A 168 -11.89 1.58 -20.44
CA ASN A 168 -12.38 2.78 -21.10
C ASN A 168 -11.46 3.97 -20.82
N LYS A 169 -11.04 4.16 -19.57
CA LYS A 169 -10.12 5.24 -19.17
C LYS A 169 -8.75 5.10 -19.83
N ILE A 170 -8.16 3.90 -19.86
CA ILE A 170 -6.89 3.66 -20.55
C ILE A 170 -7.02 3.95 -22.06
N ASN A 171 -8.06 3.44 -22.71
CA ASN A 171 -8.28 3.67 -24.13
C ASN A 171 -8.48 5.16 -24.46
N GLU A 172 -9.14 5.92 -23.58
CA GLU A 172 -9.31 7.36 -23.72
C GLU A 172 -7.97 8.11 -23.61
N ILE A 173 -7.19 7.83 -22.56
CA ILE A 173 -5.88 8.46 -22.36
C ILE A 173 -4.91 8.12 -23.49
N SER A 174 -4.93 6.89 -23.98
CA SER A 174 -4.06 6.40 -25.05
C SER A 174 -4.24 7.14 -26.40
N LYS A 175 -5.30 7.94 -26.55
CA LYS A 175 -5.50 8.79 -27.73
C LYS A 175 -4.62 10.04 -27.72
N THR A 176 -4.12 10.43 -26.56
CA THR A 176 -3.42 11.71 -26.36
C THR A 176 -2.05 11.59 -25.69
N GLN A 177 -1.71 10.39 -25.18
CA GLN A 177 -0.42 10.12 -24.54
C GLN A 177 0.23 8.88 -25.14
N GLU A 178 1.55 8.91 -25.29
CA GLU A 178 2.37 7.78 -25.74
C GLU A 178 2.79 6.86 -24.60
N SER A 179 2.70 7.37 -23.35
CA SER A 179 3.04 6.66 -22.12
C SER A 179 1.96 6.87 -21.07
N LEU A 180 1.70 5.85 -20.24
CA LEU A 180 0.73 5.93 -19.18
C LEU A 180 1.24 5.24 -17.91
N ILE A 181 1.14 5.94 -16.78
CA ILE A 181 1.33 5.35 -15.45
C ILE A 181 -0.03 4.97 -14.88
N VAL A 182 -0.15 3.73 -14.42
CA VAL A 182 -1.33 3.22 -13.71
C VAL A 182 -0.89 2.73 -12.34
N ILE A 183 -1.63 3.04 -11.27
CA ILE A 183 -1.36 2.50 -9.93
C ILE A 183 -2.50 1.58 -9.50
N ILE A 184 -2.14 0.35 -9.11
CA ILE A 184 -3.03 -0.60 -8.46
C ILE A 184 -2.42 -0.98 -7.11
N ASN A 185 -3.12 -0.67 -6.01
CA ASN A 185 -2.74 -1.10 -4.67
C ASN A 185 -3.44 -2.43 -4.36
N GLU A 186 -2.67 -3.50 -4.35
CA GLU A 186 -3.12 -4.88 -4.13
C GLU A 186 -1.93 -5.78 -3.78
N PRO A 187 -2.05 -6.70 -2.81
CA PRO A 187 -3.23 -7.07 -2.03
C PRO A 187 -3.53 -6.12 -0.87
N SER A 188 -4.69 -6.34 -0.23
CA SER A 188 -5.07 -5.61 1.00
C SER A 188 -5.19 -4.09 0.78
N HIS A 189 -6.00 -3.71 -0.18
CA HIS A 189 -6.16 -2.34 -0.67
C HIS A 189 -6.44 -1.32 0.45
N ASN A 190 -5.72 -0.21 0.44
CA ASN A 190 -5.99 0.96 1.26
C ASN A 190 -6.79 2.00 0.43
N PRO A 191 -8.08 2.25 0.75
CA PRO A 191 -8.70 2.14 2.08
C PRO A 191 -9.65 0.95 2.30
N THR A 192 -9.93 0.09 1.33
CA THR A 192 -11.10 -0.79 1.39
C THR A 192 -10.83 -2.20 1.93
N GLY A 193 -9.58 -2.65 1.94
CA GLY A 193 -9.24 -4.04 2.27
C GLY A 193 -9.63 -5.05 1.18
N CYS A 194 -10.03 -4.59 -0.01
CA CYS A 194 -10.34 -5.48 -1.12
C CYS A 194 -9.07 -6.13 -1.70
N ARG A 195 -9.29 -7.19 -2.47
CA ARG A 195 -8.28 -7.95 -3.15
C ARG A 195 -8.86 -8.46 -4.46
N MET A 196 -8.10 -8.30 -5.54
CA MET A 196 -8.49 -8.83 -6.86
C MET A 196 -8.36 -10.36 -6.87
N THR A 197 -9.27 -11.01 -7.57
CA THR A 197 -9.21 -12.44 -7.86
C THR A 197 -8.18 -12.76 -8.95
N TYR A 198 -7.85 -14.04 -9.12
CA TYR A 198 -7.01 -14.48 -10.24
C TYR A 198 -7.60 -14.11 -11.60
N GLU A 199 -8.92 -14.29 -11.78
CA GLU A 199 -9.59 -13.98 -13.06
C GLU A 199 -9.57 -12.46 -13.33
N GLU A 200 -9.81 -11.63 -12.34
CA GLU A 200 -9.70 -10.16 -12.50
C GLU A 200 -8.27 -9.76 -12.90
N TRP A 201 -7.23 -10.33 -12.28
CA TRP A 201 -5.85 -10.10 -12.70
C TRP A 201 -5.56 -10.61 -14.10
N LYS A 202 -6.04 -11.79 -14.45
CA LYS A 202 -5.91 -12.36 -15.79
C LYS A 202 -6.54 -11.46 -16.85
N ASP A 203 -7.72 -10.92 -16.58
CA ASP A 203 -8.41 -9.99 -17.49
C ASP A 203 -7.65 -8.67 -17.63
N VAL A 204 -7.13 -8.11 -16.52
CA VAL A 204 -6.27 -6.91 -16.56
C VAL A 204 -5.02 -7.17 -17.40
N TYR A 205 -4.27 -8.26 -17.13
CA TYR A 205 -3.06 -8.56 -17.89
C TYR A 205 -3.35 -8.88 -19.36
N THR A 206 -4.43 -9.57 -19.66
CA THR A 206 -4.85 -9.83 -21.04
C THR A 206 -5.10 -8.52 -21.79
N PHE A 207 -5.77 -7.57 -21.15
CA PHE A 207 -6.03 -6.27 -21.75
C PHE A 207 -4.76 -5.45 -21.96
N ILE A 208 -3.94 -5.28 -20.90
CA ILE A 208 -2.77 -4.42 -21.00
C ILE A 208 -1.71 -4.94 -21.97
N LYS A 209 -1.58 -6.26 -22.13
CA LYS A 209 -0.70 -6.87 -23.15
C LYS A 209 -1.08 -6.51 -24.58
N GLY A 210 -2.32 -6.15 -24.83
CA GLY A 210 -2.80 -5.70 -26.15
C GLY A 210 -2.54 -4.21 -26.44
N LEU A 211 -2.08 -3.43 -25.47
CA LEU A 211 -1.85 -2.00 -25.61
C LEU A 211 -0.66 -1.69 -26.52
N LYS A 212 -0.74 -0.56 -27.23
CA LYS A 212 0.34 -0.08 -28.11
C LYS A 212 1.15 1.04 -27.49
N ILE A 213 0.65 1.67 -26.41
CA ILE A 213 1.37 2.69 -25.65
C ILE A 213 2.37 2.07 -24.68
N ASN A 214 3.32 2.83 -24.21
CA ASN A 214 4.19 2.42 -23.13
C ASN A 214 3.39 2.46 -21.81
N LEU A 215 3.24 1.33 -21.14
CA LEU A 215 2.54 1.26 -19.87
C LEU A 215 3.50 0.99 -18.71
N ILE A 216 3.45 1.82 -17.69
CA ILE A 216 4.10 1.61 -16.41
C ILE A 216 3.01 1.25 -15.39
N LEU A 217 2.87 -0.04 -15.06
CA LEU A 217 1.96 -0.51 -14.05
C LEU A 217 2.66 -0.54 -12.69
N ILE A 218 2.36 0.42 -11.83
CA ILE A 218 2.81 0.40 -10.43
C ILE A 218 1.85 -0.50 -9.64
N ARG A 219 2.38 -1.62 -9.17
CA ARG A 219 1.73 -2.45 -8.17
C ARG A 219 2.21 -2.03 -6.79
N ASP A 220 1.39 -1.28 -6.05
CA ASP A 220 1.68 -0.97 -4.66
C ASP A 220 1.36 -2.18 -3.79
N VAL A 221 2.41 -2.85 -3.34
CA VAL A 221 2.35 -4.08 -2.56
C VAL A 221 2.72 -3.85 -1.08
N ALA A 222 2.46 -2.64 -0.56
CA ALA A 222 2.81 -2.29 0.81
C ALA A 222 2.22 -3.22 1.89
N TYR A 223 1.14 -3.92 1.58
CA TYR A 223 0.46 -4.87 2.45
C TYR A 223 0.63 -6.33 1.99
N PHE A 224 1.63 -6.63 1.16
CA PHE A 224 1.85 -7.95 0.57
C PHE A 224 1.87 -9.08 1.60
N GLU A 225 2.49 -8.86 2.75
CA GLU A 225 2.61 -9.84 3.82
C GLU A 225 1.28 -10.20 4.52
N TYR A 226 0.23 -9.40 4.28
CA TYR A 226 -1.13 -9.65 4.79
C TYR A 226 -2.04 -10.31 3.77
N ASP A 227 -1.50 -10.75 2.63
CA ASP A 227 -2.20 -11.55 1.63
C ASP A 227 -2.37 -12.99 2.14
N ASP A 228 -3.59 -13.42 2.31
CA ASP A 228 -3.96 -14.75 2.80
C ASP A 228 -4.00 -15.83 1.70
N ARG A 229 -3.71 -15.46 0.44
CA ARG A 229 -3.58 -16.42 -0.67
C ARG A 229 -2.48 -17.41 -0.40
N THR A 230 -2.72 -18.67 -0.81
CA THR A 230 -1.69 -19.72 -0.82
C THR A 230 -0.55 -19.35 -1.76
N GLU A 231 0.60 -19.97 -1.58
CA GLU A 231 1.74 -19.72 -2.48
C GLU A 231 1.42 -20.19 -3.92
N GLU A 232 0.62 -21.24 -4.09
CA GLU A 232 0.12 -21.67 -5.38
C GLU A 232 -0.70 -20.60 -6.09
N GLU A 233 -1.65 -19.96 -5.38
CA GLU A 233 -2.46 -18.87 -5.93
C GLU A 233 -1.60 -17.65 -6.31
N LYS A 234 -0.61 -17.30 -5.47
CA LYS A 234 0.35 -16.23 -5.76
C LYS A 234 1.17 -16.56 -7.01
N ASN A 235 1.62 -17.80 -7.17
CA ASN A 235 2.38 -18.24 -8.34
C ASN A 235 1.54 -18.18 -9.62
N LYS A 236 0.25 -18.53 -9.56
CA LYS A 236 -0.66 -18.35 -10.71
C LYS A 236 -0.74 -16.89 -11.15
N ILE A 237 -0.82 -15.94 -10.21
CA ILE A 237 -0.84 -14.50 -10.52
C ILE A 237 0.52 -14.04 -11.06
N ARG A 238 1.64 -14.51 -10.48
CA ARG A 238 2.99 -14.22 -10.97
C ARG A 238 3.20 -14.70 -12.41
N ALA A 239 2.65 -15.86 -12.75
CA ALA A 239 2.74 -16.41 -14.10
C ALA A 239 2.04 -15.56 -15.18
N LEU A 240 1.11 -14.68 -14.79
CA LEU A 240 0.43 -13.79 -15.74
C LEU A 240 1.34 -12.75 -16.41
N ILE A 241 2.56 -12.54 -15.87
CA ILE A 241 3.51 -11.58 -16.46
C ILE A 241 4.59 -12.22 -17.35
N LEU A 242 4.60 -13.54 -17.51
CA LEU A 242 5.70 -14.24 -18.21
C LEU A 242 5.83 -13.87 -19.68
N ASP A 243 4.74 -13.48 -20.34
CA ASP A 243 4.67 -13.12 -21.76
C ASP A 243 4.40 -11.60 -21.97
N LEU A 244 4.93 -10.75 -21.09
CA LEU A 244 4.79 -9.30 -21.24
C LEU A 244 5.43 -8.80 -22.54
N PRO A 245 4.75 -7.93 -23.31
CA PRO A 245 5.37 -7.22 -24.42
C PRO A 245 6.35 -6.15 -23.92
N ALA A 246 7.31 -5.78 -24.79
CA ALA A 246 8.42 -4.89 -24.43
C ALA A 246 8.01 -3.46 -24.01
N ASN A 247 6.81 -3.04 -24.37
CA ASN A 247 6.25 -1.74 -23.99
C ASN A 247 5.53 -1.72 -22.63
N ILE A 248 5.58 -2.82 -21.88
CA ILE A 248 4.99 -2.91 -20.54
C ILE A 248 6.12 -3.03 -19.50
N LEU A 249 6.09 -2.13 -18.52
CA LEU A 249 6.94 -2.16 -17.34
C LEU A 249 6.08 -2.38 -16.10
N ILE A 250 6.28 -3.48 -15.39
CA ILE A 250 5.69 -3.69 -14.08
C ILE A 250 6.64 -3.17 -13.02
N MET A 251 6.12 -2.31 -12.15
CA MET A 251 6.88 -1.71 -11.06
C MET A 251 6.24 -2.06 -9.71
N TYR A 252 6.90 -2.88 -8.90
CA TYR A 252 6.42 -3.16 -7.55
C TYR A 252 6.94 -2.12 -6.57
N ALA A 253 6.05 -1.51 -5.80
CA ALA A 253 6.39 -0.62 -4.68
C ALA A 253 6.27 -1.40 -3.37
N PHE A 254 7.40 -1.88 -2.86
CA PHE A 254 7.50 -2.69 -1.64
C PHE A 254 7.81 -1.83 -0.41
N SER A 255 7.33 -2.24 0.76
CA SER A 255 7.53 -1.48 2.01
C SER A 255 7.69 -2.39 3.21
N LEU A 256 8.75 -2.21 3.98
CA LEU A 256 8.94 -2.87 5.27
C LEU A 256 8.11 -2.24 6.40
N SER A 257 7.49 -1.09 6.15
CA SER A 257 6.67 -0.42 7.17
C SER A 257 5.59 -1.32 7.75
N LYS A 258 4.93 -2.15 6.90
CA LYS A 258 3.89 -3.09 7.33
C LYS A 258 4.45 -4.49 7.49
N SER A 259 5.32 -4.94 6.57
CA SER A 259 5.88 -6.29 6.58
C SER A 259 6.60 -6.61 7.89
N LEU A 260 7.43 -5.70 8.40
CA LEU A 260 8.16 -5.86 9.67
C LEU A 260 7.64 -4.98 10.81
N SER A 261 6.55 -4.23 10.62
CA SER A 261 6.05 -3.21 11.58
C SER A 261 7.07 -2.12 11.93
N ILE A 262 8.05 -1.85 11.07
CA ILE A 262 9.10 -0.83 11.28
C ILE A 262 8.78 0.49 10.57
N TYR A 263 7.60 1.03 10.83
CA TYR A 263 7.02 2.20 10.14
C TYR A 263 7.95 3.41 10.07
N GLY A 264 8.70 3.66 11.13
CA GLY A 264 9.58 4.81 11.28
C GLY A 264 10.94 4.67 10.60
N MET A 265 11.40 3.47 10.26
CA MET A 265 12.71 3.26 9.64
C MET A 265 12.78 3.66 8.18
N ARG A 266 11.64 3.81 7.52
CA ARG A 266 11.53 4.26 6.13
C ARG A 266 12.34 3.40 5.15
N VAL A 267 12.12 2.09 5.15
CA VAL A 267 12.76 1.13 4.23
C VAL A 267 11.74 0.46 3.34
N GLY A 268 12.04 0.36 2.07
CA GLY A 268 11.27 -0.30 1.04
C GLY A 268 12.13 -0.55 -0.19
N ALA A 269 11.50 -0.96 -1.28
CA ALA A 269 12.15 -1.15 -2.56
C ALA A 269 11.18 -0.90 -3.72
N GLN A 270 11.71 -0.53 -4.86
CA GLN A 270 11.03 -0.60 -6.15
C GLN A 270 11.67 -1.69 -6.98
N ILE A 271 10.84 -2.57 -7.54
CA ILE A 271 11.28 -3.70 -8.35
C ILE A 271 10.66 -3.56 -9.73
N ALA A 272 11.51 -3.49 -10.75
CA ALA A 272 11.13 -3.38 -12.15
C ALA A 272 11.18 -4.76 -12.82
N VAL A 273 10.15 -5.08 -13.60
CA VAL A 273 10.07 -6.31 -14.39
C VAL A 273 9.62 -5.97 -15.80
N SER A 274 10.36 -6.38 -16.81
CA SER A 274 10.03 -6.17 -18.24
C SER A 274 10.64 -7.29 -19.09
N SER A 275 10.10 -7.54 -20.26
CA SER A 275 10.72 -8.41 -21.28
C SER A 275 11.82 -7.68 -22.10
N SER A 276 12.02 -6.39 -21.87
CA SER A 276 13.03 -5.59 -22.55
C SER A 276 14.21 -5.30 -21.63
N GLU A 277 15.39 -5.82 -22.00
CA GLU A 277 16.65 -5.52 -21.30
C GLU A 277 16.95 -4.02 -21.29
N LYS A 278 16.71 -3.35 -22.42
CA LYS A 278 16.88 -1.91 -22.56
C LYS A 278 16.06 -1.13 -21.52
N VAL A 279 14.78 -1.47 -21.34
CA VAL A 279 13.90 -0.82 -20.37
C VAL A 279 14.43 -1.00 -18.94
N ILE A 280 14.94 -2.20 -18.60
CA ILE A 280 15.52 -2.45 -17.28
C ILE A 280 16.87 -1.74 -17.10
N GLN A 281 17.67 -1.58 -18.15
CA GLN A 281 18.90 -0.80 -18.06
C GLN A 281 18.60 0.70 -17.85
N GLU A 282 17.63 1.25 -18.60
CA GLU A 282 17.14 2.63 -18.40
C GLU A 282 16.61 2.86 -16.99
N PHE A 283 15.86 1.88 -16.44
CA PHE A 283 15.43 1.90 -15.04
C PHE A 283 16.63 2.00 -14.09
N LYS A 284 17.63 1.14 -14.25
CA LYS A 284 18.82 1.14 -13.38
C LYS A 284 19.52 2.50 -13.38
N ASP A 285 19.75 3.03 -14.56
CA ASP A 285 20.54 4.26 -14.75
C ASP A 285 19.78 5.49 -14.21
N ALA A 286 18.55 5.71 -14.68
CA ALA A 286 17.77 6.89 -14.34
C ALA A 286 17.36 6.91 -12.85
N LEU A 287 16.89 5.76 -12.33
CA LEU A 287 16.38 5.73 -10.97
C LEU A 287 17.51 5.67 -9.93
N SER A 288 18.66 5.06 -10.25
CA SER A 288 19.85 5.14 -9.39
C SER A 288 20.36 6.57 -9.26
N PHE A 289 20.42 7.30 -10.40
CA PHE A 289 20.75 8.72 -10.38
C PHE A 289 19.75 9.51 -9.53
N SER A 290 18.46 9.29 -9.75
CA SER A 290 17.39 9.96 -8.99
C SER A 290 17.48 9.67 -7.48
N CYS A 291 17.76 8.42 -7.09
CA CYS A 291 18.01 8.03 -5.69
C CYS A 291 19.20 8.81 -5.11
N ARG A 292 20.32 8.83 -5.83
CA ARG A 292 21.54 9.50 -5.38
C ARG A 292 21.34 10.98 -5.09
N VAL A 293 20.60 11.68 -5.93
CA VAL A 293 20.39 13.13 -5.79
C VAL A 293 19.23 13.51 -4.87
N THR A 294 18.33 12.58 -4.56
CA THR A 294 17.16 12.88 -3.74
C THR A 294 17.35 12.53 -2.25
N TRP A 295 17.83 11.31 -1.96
CA TRP A 295 18.04 10.84 -0.58
C TRP A 295 19.41 10.22 -0.33
N SER A 296 20.26 10.15 -1.36
CA SER A 296 21.63 9.64 -1.33
C SER A 296 21.75 8.14 -1.01
N ASN A 297 21.15 7.69 0.09
CA ASN A 297 21.20 6.31 0.58
C ASN A 297 19.98 6.00 1.43
N VAL A 298 19.64 4.72 1.60
CA VAL A 298 18.53 4.25 2.43
C VAL A 298 19.08 3.65 3.73
N SER A 299 18.27 3.57 4.78
CA SER A 299 18.65 3.03 6.08
C SER A 299 19.22 1.61 5.95
N LYS A 300 20.54 1.46 6.12
CA LYS A 300 21.24 0.18 6.08
C LYS A 300 20.72 -0.77 7.15
N GLY A 301 20.54 -0.30 8.37
CA GLY A 301 20.05 -1.11 9.49
C GLY A 301 18.71 -1.77 9.20
N GLY A 302 17.78 -1.07 8.56
CA GLY A 302 16.50 -1.68 8.19
C GLY A 302 16.61 -2.70 7.05
N MET A 303 17.52 -2.50 6.09
CA MET A 303 17.81 -3.47 5.04
C MET A 303 18.45 -4.74 5.61
N LYS A 304 19.49 -4.60 6.44
CA LYS A 304 20.19 -5.72 7.09
C LYS A 304 19.29 -6.49 8.04
N LEU A 305 18.38 -5.80 8.75
CA LEU A 305 17.37 -6.43 9.59
C LEU A 305 16.49 -7.40 8.79
N PHE A 306 15.96 -6.94 7.66
CA PHE A 306 15.12 -7.78 6.79
C PHE A 306 15.92 -8.94 6.20
N ALA A 307 17.08 -8.65 5.62
CA ALA A 307 17.95 -9.67 5.02
C ALA A 307 18.31 -10.76 6.05
N LYS A 308 18.72 -10.37 7.27
CA LYS A 308 19.08 -11.29 8.35
C LYS A 308 17.92 -12.21 8.74
N ILE A 309 16.71 -11.66 8.88
CA ILE A 309 15.51 -12.44 9.20
C ILE A 309 15.19 -13.42 8.07
N MET A 310 15.21 -12.97 6.82
CA MET A 310 14.77 -13.77 5.68
C MET A 310 15.77 -14.84 5.25
N THR A 311 17.08 -14.62 5.49
CA THR A 311 18.15 -15.58 5.13
C THR A 311 18.46 -16.58 6.23
N THR A 312 17.98 -16.37 7.47
CA THR A 312 18.20 -17.30 8.59
C THR A 312 16.92 -18.12 8.82
N PRO A 313 16.93 -19.44 8.54
CA PRO A 313 15.72 -20.27 8.55
C PRO A 313 14.90 -20.16 9.85
N GLU A 314 15.56 -20.21 11.00
CA GLU A 314 14.92 -20.18 12.32
C GLU A 314 14.28 -18.83 12.61
N LEU A 315 14.90 -17.72 12.18
CA LEU A 315 14.36 -16.38 12.33
C LEU A 315 13.17 -16.17 11.39
N LYS A 316 13.27 -16.66 10.16
CA LYS A 316 12.19 -16.62 9.17
C LYS A 316 10.97 -17.39 9.63
N GLU A 317 11.15 -18.59 10.18
CA GLU A 317 10.05 -19.39 10.73
C GLU A 317 9.34 -18.65 11.88
N ARG A 318 10.10 -18.09 12.83
CA ARG A 318 9.56 -17.27 13.94
C ARG A 318 8.80 -16.06 13.42
N PHE A 319 9.39 -15.35 12.47
CA PHE A 319 8.73 -14.20 11.84
C PHE A 319 7.39 -14.59 11.19
N LEU A 320 7.37 -15.65 10.40
CA LEU A 320 6.15 -16.12 9.73
C LEU A 320 5.08 -16.57 10.73
N LYS A 321 5.46 -17.16 11.84
CA LYS A 321 4.55 -17.55 12.93
C LYS A 321 3.90 -16.30 13.56
N GLU A 322 4.71 -15.35 14.02
CA GLU A 322 4.20 -14.11 14.64
C GLU A 322 3.33 -13.30 13.67
N LYS A 323 3.73 -13.21 12.39
CA LYS A 323 2.95 -12.58 11.33
C LYS A 323 1.57 -13.23 11.18
N ASN A 324 1.51 -14.56 11.16
CA ASN A 324 0.24 -15.29 11.03
C ASN A 324 -0.69 -15.05 12.22
N GLU A 325 -0.15 -14.87 13.42
CA GLU A 325 -0.96 -14.50 14.61
C GLU A 325 -1.58 -13.11 14.43
N TYR A 326 -0.85 -12.12 13.94
CA TYR A 326 -1.39 -10.80 13.64
C TYR A 326 -2.36 -10.78 12.45
N MET A 327 -2.14 -11.62 11.44
CA MET A 327 -3.12 -11.79 10.35
C MET A 327 -4.44 -12.33 10.88
N LYS A 328 -4.42 -13.33 11.76
CA LYS A 328 -5.62 -13.86 12.43
C LYS A 328 -6.30 -12.80 13.28
N LEU A 329 -5.54 -12.01 14.03
CA LEU A 329 -6.07 -10.90 14.83
C LEU A 329 -6.83 -9.89 13.96
N LEU A 330 -6.23 -9.46 12.86
CA LEU A 330 -6.87 -8.53 11.91
C LEU A 330 -8.15 -9.12 11.31
N MET A 331 -8.10 -10.38 10.89
CA MET A 331 -9.27 -11.06 10.33
C MET A 331 -10.39 -11.19 11.36
N ASN A 332 -10.08 -11.53 12.61
CA ASN A 332 -11.07 -11.59 13.68
C ASN A 332 -11.74 -10.24 13.93
N ARG A 333 -10.96 -9.16 13.96
CA ARG A 333 -11.48 -7.79 14.09
C ARG A 333 -12.38 -7.38 12.93
N ALA A 334 -11.95 -7.68 11.70
CA ALA A 334 -12.75 -7.40 10.50
C ALA A 334 -14.06 -8.19 10.50
N ASN A 335 -13.98 -9.50 10.74
CA ASN A 335 -15.16 -10.38 10.78
C ASN A 335 -16.17 -9.94 11.85
N LEU A 336 -15.69 -9.56 13.04
CA LEU A 336 -16.57 -9.02 14.09
C LEU A 336 -17.31 -7.77 13.61
N LEU A 337 -16.57 -6.79 13.05
CA LEU A 337 -17.18 -5.56 12.54
C LEU A 337 -18.19 -5.84 11.43
N MET A 338 -17.85 -6.71 10.48
CA MET A 338 -18.71 -7.04 9.35
C MET A 338 -19.95 -7.83 9.78
N THR A 339 -19.80 -8.80 10.69
CA THR A 339 -20.95 -9.54 11.24
C THR A 339 -21.92 -8.61 11.95
N GLU A 340 -21.43 -7.68 12.76
CA GLU A 340 -22.29 -6.67 13.39
C GLU A 340 -22.91 -5.72 12.36
N ALA A 341 -22.17 -5.34 11.32
CA ALA A 341 -22.67 -4.50 10.24
C ALA A 341 -23.84 -5.16 9.49
N ASP A 342 -23.73 -6.45 9.20
CA ASP A 342 -24.79 -7.23 8.56
C ASP A 342 -26.06 -7.29 9.45
N HIS A 343 -25.91 -7.47 10.75
CA HIS A 343 -27.04 -7.49 11.71
C HIS A 343 -27.80 -6.16 11.76
N VAL A 344 -27.13 -5.05 11.52
CA VAL A 344 -27.75 -3.71 11.53
C VAL A 344 -27.93 -3.12 10.12
N THR A 345 -27.77 -3.93 9.08
CA THR A 345 -27.87 -3.52 7.66
C THR A 345 -26.98 -2.33 7.30
N LEU A 346 -25.78 -2.27 7.88
CA LEU A 346 -24.76 -1.28 7.57
C LEU A 346 -23.94 -1.77 6.36
N LYS A 347 -23.96 -1.03 5.25
CA LYS A 347 -23.18 -1.36 4.05
C LYS A 347 -21.69 -1.12 4.26
N TYR A 348 -20.86 -1.98 3.70
CA TYR A 348 -19.41 -1.82 3.65
C TYR A 348 -18.88 -2.30 2.29
N PHE A 349 -17.69 -1.82 1.90
CA PHE A 349 -17.03 -2.34 0.69
C PHE A 349 -16.45 -3.75 0.92
N PRO A 350 -16.35 -4.56 -0.15
CA PRO A 350 -15.78 -5.90 -0.05
C PRO A 350 -14.41 -5.87 0.64
N TYR A 351 -14.29 -6.56 1.76
CA TYR A 351 -13.06 -6.74 2.50
C TYR A 351 -12.57 -8.18 2.36
N LYS A 352 -11.28 -8.37 2.14
CA LYS A 352 -10.62 -9.68 2.09
C LYS A 352 -9.47 -9.77 3.07
N SER A 353 -8.67 -8.71 3.21
CA SER A 353 -7.50 -8.71 4.09
C SER A 353 -7.00 -7.29 4.37
N GLY A 354 -6.04 -7.15 5.27
CA GLY A 354 -5.34 -5.90 5.53
C GLY A 354 -5.89 -5.09 6.69
N PHE A 355 -5.59 -3.81 6.67
CA PHE A 355 -5.68 -2.92 7.83
C PHE A 355 -7.00 -2.15 7.93
N PHE A 356 -7.79 -2.12 6.86
CA PHE A 356 -8.87 -1.14 6.74
C PHE A 356 -10.17 -1.76 6.23
N VAL A 357 -11.28 -1.34 6.84
CA VAL A 357 -12.63 -1.56 6.31
C VAL A 357 -13.22 -0.19 5.96
N THR A 358 -13.87 -0.07 4.81
CA THR A 358 -14.50 1.18 4.37
C THR A 358 -16.01 1.03 4.30
N ILE A 359 -16.70 2.04 4.84
CA ILE A 359 -18.15 2.14 4.87
C ILE A 359 -18.54 3.30 3.95
N PRO A 360 -19.29 3.07 2.87
CA PRO A 360 -19.89 4.13 2.06
C PRO A 360 -20.99 4.83 2.86
N ILE A 361 -21.00 6.17 2.85
CA ILE A 361 -21.97 6.98 3.58
C ILE A 361 -22.85 7.79 2.62
N GLY A 362 -22.24 8.41 1.61
CA GLY A 362 -22.89 9.34 0.70
C GLY A 362 -22.74 10.81 1.11
N PRO A 363 -23.63 11.70 0.62
CA PRO A 363 -23.42 13.15 0.71
C PRO A 363 -23.37 13.71 2.14
N ASN A 364 -23.90 12.99 3.12
CA ASN A 364 -23.91 13.42 4.53
C ASN A 364 -22.67 12.99 5.32
N VAL A 365 -21.61 12.50 4.66
CA VAL A 365 -20.42 11.97 5.33
C VAL A 365 -19.80 12.91 6.35
N ASP A 366 -19.76 14.20 6.10
CA ASP A 366 -19.18 15.17 7.05
C ASP A 366 -20.03 15.29 8.33
N LYS A 367 -21.36 15.33 8.23
CA LYS A 367 -22.27 15.35 9.38
C LYS A 367 -22.14 14.06 10.22
N VAL A 368 -22.03 12.92 9.54
CA VAL A 368 -21.83 11.62 10.21
C VAL A 368 -20.52 11.59 10.96
N ILE A 369 -19.43 12.08 10.36
CA ILE A 369 -18.13 12.17 11.02
C ILE A 369 -18.17 13.09 12.25
N ASP A 370 -18.83 14.24 12.16
CA ASP A 370 -18.97 15.15 13.30
C ASP A 370 -19.76 14.49 14.45
N ASP A 371 -20.84 13.76 14.15
CA ASP A 371 -21.62 13.03 15.15
C ASP A 371 -20.80 11.87 15.77
N LEU A 372 -19.99 11.18 14.97
CA LEU A 372 -19.09 10.14 15.48
C LEU A 372 -18.01 10.73 16.40
N GLN A 373 -17.41 11.86 16.02
CA GLN A 373 -16.41 12.55 16.86
C GLN A 373 -17.03 13.01 18.20
N ALA A 374 -18.26 13.49 18.19
CA ALA A 374 -19.00 13.85 19.41
C ALA A 374 -19.23 12.64 20.34
N LYS A 375 -19.21 11.42 19.80
CA LYS A 375 -19.30 10.14 20.52
C LYS A 375 -17.93 9.50 20.78
N ASN A 376 -16.83 10.25 20.66
CA ASN A 376 -15.45 9.79 20.81
C ASN A 376 -15.06 8.66 19.82
N ILE A 377 -15.62 8.64 18.61
CA ILE A 377 -15.27 7.71 17.54
C ILE A 377 -14.59 8.49 16.42
N PHE A 378 -13.32 8.21 16.19
CA PHE A 378 -12.49 8.92 15.23
C PHE A 378 -12.15 8.00 14.05
N VAL A 379 -12.62 8.37 12.87
CA VAL A 379 -12.46 7.67 11.59
C VAL A 379 -11.91 8.63 10.55
N ILE A 380 -11.43 8.12 9.42
CA ILE A 380 -10.90 8.96 8.34
C ILE A 380 -11.91 9.05 7.19
N LYS A 381 -12.19 10.26 6.74
CA LYS A 381 -12.96 10.51 5.52
C LYS A 381 -12.17 10.08 4.28
N PHE A 382 -12.82 9.31 3.43
CA PHE A 382 -12.37 9.01 2.07
C PHE A 382 -13.57 9.20 1.12
N ASN A 383 -13.44 10.13 0.19
CA ASN A 383 -14.53 10.52 -0.70
C ASN A 383 -15.84 10.79 0.10
N ASP A 384 -16.91 10.06 -0.21
CA ASP A 384 -18.20 10.07 0.47
C ASP A 384 -18.38 8.91 1.47
N GLY A 385 -17.29 8.35 1.96
CA GLY A 385 -17.29 7.27 2.95
C GLY A 385 -16.28 7.47 4.08
N ILE A 386 -16.24 6.52 4.99
CA ILE A 386 -15.32 6.48 6.12
C ILE A 386 -14.46 5.22 6.10
N ARG A 387 -13.17 5.39 6.38
CA ARG A 387 -12.22 4.30 6.58
C ARG A 387 -12.05 4.02 8.07
N ILE A 388 -12.20 2.77 8.44
CA ILE A 388 -11.99 2.25 9.79
C ILE A 388 -10.65 1.50 9.80
N GLY A 389 -9.67 2.00 10.56
CA GLY A 389 -8.41 1.32 10.79
C GLY A 389 -8.56 0.21 11.82
N ILE A 390 -9.07 -0.96 11.41
CA ILE A 390 -9.21 -2.13 12.31
C ILE A 390 -7.88 -2.59 12.89
N CYS A 391 -6.78 -2.25 12.24
CA CYS A 391 -5.43 -2.53 12.72
C CYS A 391 -5.09 -1.83 14.05
N SER A 392 -5.76 -0.71 14.36
CA SER A 392 -5.49 0.08 15.57
C SER A 392 -6.59 0.02 16.63
N VAL A 393 -7.70 -0.65 16.35
CA VAL A 393 -8.83 -0.76 17.25
C VAL A 393 -8.85 -2.15 17.88
N PRO A 394 -8.69 -2.30 19.21
CA PRO A 394 -8.75 -3.61 19.86
C PRO A 394 -10.14 -4.20 19.77
N THR A 395 -10.24 -5.52 19.83
CA THR A 395 -11.47 -6.26 19.64
C THR A 395 -12.61 -5.78 20.54
N TYR A 396 -12.31 -5.47 21.80
CA TYR A 396 -13.34 -5.01 22.76
C TYR A 396 -13.98 -3.65 22.39
N LYS A 397 -13.31 -2.81 21.61
CA LYS A 397 -13.85 -1.54 21.10
C LYS A 397 -14.59 -1.68 19.77
N ILE A 398 -14.37 -2.77 19.06
CA ILE A 398 -15.13 -3.11 17.84
C ILE A 398 -16.53 -3.57 18.20
N VAL A 399 -16.69 -4.25 19.34
CA VAL A 399 -18.01 -4.66 19.83
C VAL A 399 -18.97 -3.46 19.89
N GLY A 400 -20.09 -3.56 19.19
CA GLY A 400 -21.11 -2.53 19.05
C GLY A 400 -20.71 -1.31 18.20
N LEU A 401 -19.53 -1.34 17.55
CA LEU A 401 -19.07 -0.20 16.73
C LEU A 401 -19.95 -0.03 15.49
N ALA A 402 -20.32 -1.11 14.82
CA ALA A 402 -21.18 -1.08 13.63
C ALA A 402 -22.53 -0.42 13.94
N LYS A 403 -23.15 -0.77 15.06
CA LYS A 403 -24.40 -0.14 15.50
C LYS A 403 -24.23 1.35 15.76
N ARG A 404 -23.17 1.76 16.47
CA ARG A 404 -22.90 3.19 16.74
C ARG A 404 -22.69 4.00 15.47
N ILE A 405 -22.05 3.41 14.45
CA ILE A 405 -21.88 4.03 13.13
C ILE A 405 -23.25 4.12 12.43
N LYS A 406 -24.02 3.03 12.40
CA LYS A 406 -25.34 3.01 11.78
C LYS A 406 -26.27 4.06 12.42
N ASP A 407 -26.31 4.13 13.76
CA ASP A 407 -27.10 5.13 14.49
C ASP A 407 -26.69 6.58 14.15
N SER A 408 -25.43 6.81 13.76
CA SER A 408 -24.98 8.15 13.31
C SER A 408 -25.38 8.41 11.87
N ILE A 409 -25.39 7.41 11.00
CA ILE A 409 -25.84 7.54 9.60
C ILE A 409 -27.34 7.81 9.54
N ASP A 410 -28.13 7.09 10.35
CA ASP A 410 -29.59 7.16 10.35
C ASP A 410 -30.16 8.50 10.86
N LYS A 411 -29.31 9.38 11.40
CA LYS A 411 -29.71 10.74 11.82
C LYS A 411 -29.82 11.70 10.63
N PHE A 412 -29.22 11.40 9.51
CA PHE A 412 -29.04 12.32 8.37
C PHE A 412 -29.48 11.70 7.04
#